data_39e3416faa99dd9e5c6c1300aea88615
#
_entry.id   39e3416faa99dd9e5c6c1300aea88615
#
_cell.length_a   1.000
_cell.length_b   1.000
_cell.length_c   1.000
_cell.angle_alpha   90.00
_cell.angle_beta   90.00
_cell.angle_gamma   90.00
#
_symmetry.space_group_name_H-M   'P 1'
#
loop_
_entity.id
_entity.type
_entity.pdbx_description
1 polymer ?
#
loop_
_entity_poly.entity_id
_entity_poly.type
_entity_poly.pdbx_seq_one_letter_code
_entity_poly.pdbx_strand_id
1 'polypeptide(L)'
;MRKLLILFFFCSLTILLHAHGGGNYEHSDMLASMKPGDKAALLMVHFGTTHDDTRTLTIDAINAKAREAFPELEMHEAFTSRIIIRRLKARGIEKLTPLDAMLRLRSEGYTHVVVQSSNIIDGVEMESLRRDIESVQPLFKEIRVG
;
A
#
# COMPACT_ATOMS: atom_id res chain seq x y z
N MET A 1 16.99 -72.57 -3.19
CA MET A 1 17.26 -71.33 -3.94
C MET A 1 16.26 -70.27 -3.48
N ARG A 2 16.69 -69.42 -2.57
CA ARG A 2 15.85 -68.31 -2.01
C ARG A 2 16.12 -67.05 -2.81
N LYS A 3 15.14 -66.59 -3.56
CA LYS A 3 15.22 -65.31 -4.28
C LYS A 3 14.95 -64.18 -3.28
N LEU A 4 15.96 -63.38 -3.02
CA LEU A 4 15.89 -62.17 -2.20
C LEU A 4 15.28 -61.05 -3.02
N LEU A 5 14.06 -60.63 -2.68
CA LEU A 5 13.36 -59.53 -3.31
C LEU A 5 13.80 -58.26 -2.58
N ILE A 6 14.66 -57.43 -3.22
CA ILE A 6 15.08 -56.15 -2.71
C ILE A 6 14.01 -55.13 -3.13
N LEU A 7 13.18 -54.71 -2.17
CA LEU A 7 12.20 -53.67 -2.33
C LEU A 7 12.90 -52.31 -2.20
N PHE A 8 13.15 -51.64 -3.32
CA PHE A 8 13.65 -50.25 -3.32
C PHE A 8 12.51 -49.32 -2.89
N PHE A 9 12.55 -48.86 -1.64
CA PHE A 9 11.69 -47.82 -1.12
C PHE A 9 12.24 -46.48 -1.62
N PHE A 10 11.68 -45.98 -2.71
CA PHE A 10 11.97 -44.62 -3.22
C PHE A 10 11.24 -43.63 -2.32
N CYS A 11 11.93 -43.15 -1.27
CA CYS A 11 11.47 -42.04 -0.47
C CYS A 11 11.65 -40.74 -1.29
N SER A 12 10.62 -40.33 -2.03
CA SER A 12 10.60 -39.02 -2.68
C SER A 12 10.42 -37.95 -1.61
N LEU A 13 11.56 -37.43 -1.13
CA LEU A 13 11.63 -36.27 -0.26
C LEU A 13 11.27 -35.03 -1.13
N THR A 14 9.99 -34.69 -1.19
CA THR A 14 9.54 -33.41 -1.73
C THR A 14 9.98 -32.31 -0.76
N ILE A 15 11.14 -31.72 -1.05
CA ILE A 15 11.56 -30.49 -0.39
C ILE A 15 10.63 -29.40 -0.91
N LEU A 16 9.60 -29.04 -0.11
CA LEU A 16 8.87 -27.80 -0.27
C LEU A 16 9.86 -26.65 -0.01
N LEU A 17 10.43 -26.13 -1.10
CA LEU A 17 11.12 -24.86 -1.06
C LEU A 17 10.06 -23.78 -0.76
N HIS A 18 9.87 -23.49 0.52
CA HIS A 18 9.28 -22.24 0.92
C HIS A 18 10.28 -21.14 0.57
N ALA A 19 10.04 -20.42 -0.52
CA ALA A 19 10.70 -19.15 -0.74
C ALA A 19 10.26 -18.23 0.39
N HIS A 20 11.04 -18.18 1.47
CA HIS A 20 10.94 -17.15 2.47
C HIS A 20 11.45 -15.87 1.83
N GLY A 21 10.58 -15.17 1.12
CA GLY A 21 10.71 -13.74 0.95
C GLY A 21 10.60 -13.15 2.36
N GLY A 22 11.74 -12.98 3.02
CA GLY A 22 11.82 -12.32 4.33
C GLY A 22 11.58 -10.83 4.20
N GLY A 23 10.38 -10.44 3.78
CA GLY A 23 9.84 -9.11 4.02
C GLY A 23 9.18 -9.14 5.39
N ASN A 24 9.32 -8.08 6.16
CA ASN A 24 8.59 -7.84 7.40
C ASN A 24 7.09 -7.65 7.10
N TYR A 25 6.46 -8.64 6.47
CA TYR A 25 5.03 -8.61 6.20
C TYR A 25 4.31 -9.13 7.46
N GLU A 26 3.72 -8.21 8.19
CA GLU A 26 2.77 -8.56 9.25
C GLU A 26 1.36 -8.59 8.67
N HIS A 27 0.69 -9.72 8.83
CA HIS A 27 -0.71 -9.81 8.47
C HIS A 27 -1.52 -8.85 9.34
N SER A 28 -2.25 -7.92 8.72
CA SER A 28 -3.04 -6.94 9.44
C SER A 28 -4.49 -7.39 9.58
N ASP A 29 -4.96 -7.49 10.81
CA ASP A 29 -6.38 -7.72 11.13
C ASP A 29 -7.19 -6.40 11.24
N MET A 30 -6.66 -5.31 10.71
CA MET A 30 -7.25 -3.97 10.86
C MET A 30 -8.74 -3.95 10.49
N LEU A 31 -9.10 -4.51 9.34
CA LEU A 31 -10.50 -4.53 8.89
C LEU A 31 -11.39 -5.41 9.78
N ALA A 32 -10.85 -6.54 10.27
CA ALA A 32 -11.58 -7.46 11.16
C ALA A 32 -11.79 -6.85 12.57
N SER A 33 -10.94 -5.93 12.98
CA SER A 33 -11.01 -5.26 14.29
C SER A 33 -11.94 -4.04 14.32
N MET A 34 -12.44 -3.60 13.17
CA MET A 34 -13.31 -2.42 13.05
C MET A 34 -14.66 -2.62 13.75
N LYS A 35 -15.14 -1.54 14.35
CA LYS A 35 -16.44 -1.50 15.08
C LYS A 35 -17.49 -0.78 14.22
N PRO A 36 -18.78 -0.98 14.51
CA PRO A 36 -19.84 -0.18 13.90
C PRO A 36 -19.56 1.32 14.03
N GLY A 37 -19.60 2.04 12.91
CA GLY A 37 -19.26 3.46 12.81
C GLY A 37 -17.81 3.75 12.44
N ASP A 38 -16.94 2.74 12.38
CA ASP A 38 -15.60 2.92 11.84
C ASP A 38 -15.64 2.95 10.30
N LYS A 39 -14.74 3.75 9.73
CA LYS A 39 -14.60 3.94 8.28
C LYS A 39 -13.14 3.78 7.89
N ALA A 40 -12.87 2.92 6.91
CA ALA A 40 -11.52 2.67 6.41
C ALA A 40 -11.32 3.23 5.00
N ALA A 41 -10.10 3.66 4.70
CA ALA A 41 -9.66 4.10 3.38
C ALA A 41 -8.32 3.50 3.00
N LEU A 42 -8.09 3.36 1.69
CA LEU A 42 -6.79 3.09 1.10
C LEU A 42 -6.22 4.40 0.53
N LEU A 43 -5.08 4.86 1.06
CA LEU A 43 -4.36 6.01 0.54
C LEU A 43 -3.16 5.54 -0.28
N MET A 44 -3.27 5.66 -1.60
CA MET A 44 -2.17 5.41 -2.53
C MET A 44 -1.27 6.64 -2.59
N VAL A 45 0.02 6.47 -2.33
CA VAL A 45 1.01 7.56 -2.30
C VAL A 45 2.05 7.35 -3.41
N HIS A 46 2.17 8.35 -4.28
CA HIS A 46 3.08 8.34 -5.43
C HIS A 46 4.02 9.54 -5.39
N PHE A 47 5.18 9.42 -6.01
CA PHE A 47 6.00 10.61 -6.26
C PHE A 47 5.26 11.63 -7.12
N GLY A 48 4.52 11.15 -8.11
CA GLY A 48 3.77 11.94 -9.07
C GLY A 48 4.50 12.18 -10.38
N THR A 49 3.77 12.69 -11.37
CA THR A 49 4.29 13.13 -12.67
C THR A 49 3.43 14.24 -13.25
N THR A 50 4.05 15.11 -14.05
CA THR A 50 3.34 16.14 -14.82
C THR A 50 2.98 15.69 -16.24
N HIS A 51 3.43 14.52 -16.66
CA HIS A 51 3.19 13.92 -17.98
C HIS A 51 1.94 13.05 -17.93
N ASP A 52 0.92 13.40 -18.69
CA ASP A 52 -0.40 12.76 -18.61
C ASP A 52 -0.38 11.31 -19.13
N ASP A 53 0.33 11.06 -20.25
CA ASP A 53 0.56 9.71 -20.79
C ASP A 53 1.31 8.81 -19.80
N THR A 54 2.39 9.32 -19.21
CA THR A 54 3.13 8.60 -18.16
C THR A 54 2.25 8.28 -16.97
N ARG A 55 1.44 9.28 -16.51
CA ARG A 55 0.51 9.06 -15.39
C ARG A 55 -0.47 7.93 -15.69
N THR A 56 -1.08 7.96 -16.87
CA THR A 56 -2.06 6.95 -17.29
C THR A 56 -1.46 5.54 -17.34
N LEU A 57 -0.25 5.42 -17.89
CA LEU A 57 0.42 4.13 -18.05
C LEU A 57 1.01 3.57 -16.74
N THR A 58 1.21 4.40 -15.74
CA THR A 58 1.85 4.00 -14.48
C THR A 58 0.94 4.19 -13.26
N ILE A 59 0.77 5.42 -12.79
CA ILE A 59 0.04 5.74 -11.56
C ILE A 59 -1.42 5.29 -11.65
N ASP A 60 -2.10 5.65 -12.74
CA ASP A 60 -3.52 5.32 -12.91
C ASP A 60 -3.72 3.80 -13.05
N ALA A 61 -2.76 3.10 -13.70
CA ALA A 61 -2.77 1.65 -13.81
C ALA A 61 -2.55 0.96 -12.45
N ILE A 62 -1.62 1.46 -11.62
CA ILE A 62 -1.40 0.95 -10.25
C ILE A 62 -2.66 1.19 -9.41
N ASN A 63 -3.24 2.38 -9.49
CA ASN A 63 -4.46 2.72 -8.77
C ASN A 63 -5.65 1.86 -9.19
N ALA A 64 -5.77 1.55 -10.48
CA ALA A 64 -6.80 0.63 -10.98
C ALA A 64 -6.64 -0.78 -10.38
N LYS A 65 -5.42 -1.28 -10.31
CA LYS A 65 -5.13 -2.57 -9.67
C LYS A 65 -5.40 -2.57 -8.17
N ALA A 66 -5.10 -1.47 -7.49
CA ALA A 66 -5.41 -1.34 -6.07
C ALA A 66 -6.92 -1.36 -5.81
N ARG A 67 -7.73 -0.67 -6.63
CA ARG A 67 -9.20 -0.71 -6.53
C ARG A 67 -9.78 -2.10 -6.82
N GLU A 68 -9.19 -2.80 -7.79
CA GLU A 68 -9.59 -4.18 -8.13
C GLU A 68 -9.28 -5.15 -6.99
N ALA A 69 -8.14 -4.97 -6.31
CA ALA A 69 -7.68 -5.85 -5.24
C ALA A 69 -8.40 -5.58 -3.90
N PHE A 70 -8.84 -4.35 -3.64
CA PHE A 70 -9.46 -3.90 -2.39
C PHE A 70 -10.76 -3.13 -2.64
N PRO A 71 -11.77 -3.79 -3.24
CA PRO A 71 -13.03 -3.12 -3.63
C PRO A 71 -13.85 -2.61 -2.42
N GLU A 72 -13.57 -3.13 -1.23
CA GLU A 72 -14.21 -2.72 0.03
C GLU A 72 -13.64 -1.41 0.61
N LEU A 73 -12.47 -0.96 0.13
CA LEU A 73 -11.83 0.26 0.60
C LEU A 73 -12.04 1.41 -0.39
N GLU A 74 -12.49 2.54 0.10
CA GLU A 74 -12.47 3.77 -0.68
C GLU A 74 -11.03 4.21 -0.91
N MET A 75 -10.61 4.30 -2.18
CA MET A 75 -9.24 4.63 -2.52
C MET A 75 -9.08 6.11 -2.78
N HIS A 76 -8.10 6.70 -2.11
CA HIS A 76 -7.63 8.06 -2.28
C HIS A 76 -6.18 8.08 -2.80
N GLU A 77 -5.76 9.24 -3.31
CA GLU A 77 -4.42 9.40 -3.89
C GLU A 77 -3.74 10.65 -3.33
N ALA A 78 -2.43 10.55 -3.11
CA ALA A 78 -1.58 11.67 -2.77
C ALA A 78 -0.25 11.62 -3.53
N PHE A 79 0.37 12.79 -3.73
CA PHE A 79 1.67 12.93 -4.35
C PHE A 79 2.69 13.50 -3.35
N THR A 80 3.92 12.97 -3.32
CA THR A 80 4.96 13.47 -2.43
C THR A 80 5.69 14.67 -3.01
N SER A 81 5.84 14.75 -4.33
CA SER A 81 6.57 15.85 -4.99
C SER A 81 5.78 17.15 -5.03
N ARG A 82 6.11 18.06 -4.12
CA ARG A 82 5.50 19.41 -4.07
C ARG A 82 5.70 20.22 -5.35
N ILE A 83 6.79 19.96 -6.09
CA ILE A 83 7.05 20.61 -7.40
C ILE A 83 6.02 20.14 -8.42
N ILE A 84 5.76 18.83 -8.47
CA ILE A 84 4.77 18.26 -9.38
C ILE A 84 3.37 18.75 -9.01
N ILE A 85 2.99 18.70 -7.73
CA ILE A 85 1.70 19.21 -7.25
C ILE A 85 1.49 20.65 -7.69
N ARG A 86 2.47 21.53 -7.50
CA ARG A 86 2.39 22.94 -7.90
C ARG A 86 2.23 23.10 -9.42
N ARG A 87 2.97 22.33 -10.22
CA ARG A 87 2.86 22.37 -11.68
C ARG A 87 1.51 21.86 -12.18
N LEU A 88 0.97 20.82 -11.56
CA LEU A 88 -0.36 20.30 -11.88
C LEU A 88 -1.45 21.31 -11.50
N LYS A 89 -1.32 21.95 -10.33
CA LYS A 89 -2.24 23.00 -9.87
C LYS A 89 -2.29 24.17 -10.85
N ALA A 90 -1.16 24.58 -11.44
CA ALA A 90 -1.12 25.61 -12.47
C ALA A 90 -1.87 25.23 -13.76
N ARG A 91 -2.12 23.92 -13.97
CA ARG A 91 -2.94 23.36 -15.07
C ARG A 91 -4.39 23.08 -14.65
N GLY A 92 -4.80 23.49 -13.45
CA GLY A 92 -6.14 23.22 -12.91
C GLY A 92 -6.34 21.80 -12.36
N ILE A 93 -5.26 21.04 -12.18
CA ILE A 93 -5.30 19.67 -11.65
C ILE A 93 -4.88 19.70 -10.18
N GLU A 94 -5.82 19.45 -9.28
CA GLU A 94 -5.52 19.40 -7.86
C GLU A 94 -5.01 18.00 -7.45
N LYS A 95 -3.91 18.02 -6.70
CA LYS A 95 -3.34 16.84 -6.02
C LYS A 95 -2.92 17.26 -4.61
N LEU A 96 -3.15 16.38 -3.65
CA LEU A 96 -2.82 16.62 -2.25
C LEU A 96 -1.44 16.05 -1.90
N THR A 97 -0.78 16.64 -0.91
CA THR A 97 0.32 15.98 -0.21
C THR A 97 -0.22 14.83 0.64
N PRO A 98 0.63 13.87 1.08
CA PRO A 98 0.18 12.81 2.00
C PRO A 98 -0.44 13.38 3.28
N LEU A 99 0.18 14.40 3.87
CA LEU A 99 -0.36 15.06 5.06
C LEU A 99 -1.74 15.67 4.83
N ASP A 100 -1.90 16.45 3.74
CA ASP A 100 -3.19 17.07 3.41
C ASP A 100 -4.26 16.02 3.13
N ALA A 101 -3.91 14.94 2.43
CA ALA A 101 -4.83 13.83 2.16
C ALA A 101 -5.28 13.13 3.45
N MET A 102 -4.36 12.88 4.39
CA MET A 102 -4.69 12.29 5.69
C MET A 102 -5.62 13.19 6.51
N LEU A 103 -5.32 14.49 6.59
CA LEU A 103 -6.17 15.47 7.28
C LEU A 103 -7.56 15.54 6.66
N ARG A 104 -7.66 15.49 5.35
CA ARG A 104 -8.93 15.44 4.62
C ARG A 104 -9.71 14.17 4.96
N LEU A 105 -9.07 12.99 4.89
CA LEU A 105 -9.68 11.72 5.28
C LEU A 105 -10.24 11.80 6.72
N ARG A 106 -9.47 12.37 7.64
CA ARG A 106 -9.95 12.55 9.02
C ARG A 106 -11.18 13.44 9.10
N SER A 107 -11.21 14.54 8.35
CA SER A 107 -12.37 15.46 8.30
C SER A 107 -13.61 14.81 7.70
N GLU A 108 -13.44 13.83 6.82
CA GLU A 108 -14.50 13.04 6.19
C GLU A 108 -14.94 11.82 7.03
N GLY A 109 -14.40 11.69 8.26
CA GLY A 109 -14.81 10.70 9.25
C GLY A 109 -14.07 9.35 9.16
N TYR A 110 -13.02 9.23 8.35
CA TYR A 110 -12.22 8.01 8.34
C TYR A 110 -11.46 7.84 9.65
N THR A 111 -11.51 6.62 10.18
CA THR A 111 -10.89 6.23 11.44
C THR A 111 -9.69 5.30 11.25
N HIS A 112 -9.66 4.61 10.11
CA HIS A 112 -8.64 3.64 9.75
C HIS A 112 -8.11 3.97 8.35
N VAL A 113 -6.79 3.93 8.16
CA VAL A 113 -6.16 4.20 6.86
C VAL A 113 -5.06 3.19 6.59
N VAL A 114 -5.12 2.55 5.43
CA VAL A 114 -4.00 1.83 4.86
C VAL A 114 -3.26 2.79 3.91
N VAL A 115 -2.01 3.06 4.18
CA VAL A 115 -1.15 3.89 3.33
C VAL A 115 -0.25 2.99 2.52
N GLN A 116 -0.42 2.99 1.20
CA GLN A 116 0.43 2.23 0.28
C GLN A 116 1.26 3.16 -0.59
N SER A 117 2.56 3.11 -0.42
CA SER A 117 3.48 3.85 -1.29
C SER A 117 3.84 3.04 -2.53
N SER A 118 3.96 3.72 -3.67
CA SER A 118 4.56 3.16 -4.89
C SER A 118 6.06 3.43 -5.00
N ASN A 119 6.67 4.09 -4.02
CA ASN A 119 8.11 4.31 -3.98
C ASN A 119 8.81 3.00 -3.59
N ILE A 120 9.65 2.48 -4.49
CA ILE A 120 10.40 1.24 -4.28
C ILE A 120 11.65 1.50 -3.42
N ILE A 121 12.20 2.72 -3.50
CA ILE A 121 13.42 3.10 -2.77
C ILE A 121 13.05 3.72 -1.44
N ASP A 122 13.61 3.18 -0.37
CA ASP A 122 13.50 3.77 0.98
C ASP A 122 14.50 4.94 1.12
N GLY A 123 14.06 6.11 0.68
CA GLY A 123 14.82 7.35 0.66
C GLY A 123 14.05 8.51 1.28
N VAL A 124 14.49 9.74 0.99
CA VAL A 124 13.95 10.98 1.57
C VAL A 124 12.42 11.13 1.45
N GLU A 125 11.84 10.61 0.37
CA GLU A 125 10.38 10.63 0.17
C GLU A 125 9.66 9.71 1.16
N MET A 126 10.21 8.51 1.40
CA MET A 126 9.65 7.58 2.39
C MET A 126 9.85 8.07 3.82
N GLU A 127 11.00 8.67 4.13
CA GLU A 127 11.22 9.31 5.42
C GLU A 127 10.25 10.48 5.67
N SER A 128 10.00 11.29 4.63
CA SER A 128 9.02 12.38 4.72
C SER A 128 7.61 11.84 4.94
N LEU A 129 7.23 10.80 4.20
CA LEU A 129 5.92 10.14 4.34
C LEU A 129 5.73 9.59 5.77
N ARG A 130 6.75 8.93 6.34
CA ARG A 130 6.69 8.43 7.72
C ARG A 130 6.47 9.56 8.73
N ARG A 131 7.20 10.67 8.59
CA ARG A 131 7.01 11.85 9.47
C ARG A 131 5.61 12.44 9.36
N ASP A 132 5.07 12.52 8.13
CA ASP A 132 3.70 12.98 7.90
C ASP A 132 2.69 12.07 8.61
N ILE A 133 2.85 10.74 8.47
CA ILE A 133 2.01 9.74 9.13
C ILE A 133 2.09 9.84 10.66
N GLU A 134 3.31 9.88 11.22
CA GLU A 134 3.54 10.01 12.66
C GLU A 134 2.84 11.26 13.24
N SER A 135 2.88 12.37 12.49
CA SER A 135 2.29 13.65 12.93
C SER A 135 0.76 13.59 13.07
N VAL A 136 0.09 12.75 12.29
CA VAL A 136 -1.37 12.62 12.27
C VAL A 136 -1.88 11.33 12.91
N GLN A 137 -1.01 10.41 13.26
CA GLN A 137 -1.38 9.12 13.84
C GLN A 137 -2.34 9.24 15.04
N PRO A 138 -2.18 10.20 15.97
CA PRO A 138 -3.13 10.37 17.09
C PRO A 138 -4.55 10.72 16.69
N LEU A 139 -4.77 11.17 15.45
CA LEU A 139 -6.09 11.53 14.94
C LEU A 139 -6.90 10.32 14.46
N PHE A 140 -6.26 9.17 14.24
CA PHE A 140 -6.85 7.95 13.73
C PHE A 140 -6.84 6.85 14.79
N LYS A 141 -7.75 5.90 14.66
CA LYS A 141 -7.72 4.69 15.50
C LYS A 141 -6.59 3.77 15.08
N GLU A 142 -6.35 3.65 13.77
CA GLU A 142 -5.27 2.85 13.23
C GLU A 142 -4.81 3.37 11.86
N ILE A 143 -3.49 3.38 11.66
CA ILE A 143 -2.86 3.60 10.36
C ILE A 143 -1.89 2.45 10.12
N ARG A 144 -1.99 1.82 8.95
CA ARG A 144 -1.05 0.80 8.48
C ARG A 144 -0.31 1.31 7.26
N VAL A 145 0.98 0.97 7.18
CA VAL A 145 1.86 1.34 6.06
C VAL A 145 2.35 0.05 5.42
N GLY A 146 2.10 -0.08 4.09
CA GLY A 146 2.57 -1.17 3.26
C GLY A 146 3.83 -0.82 2.48
#